data_17b88138ee9d4aa37c09116c0104cbf6
#
_entry.id   17b88138ee9d4aa37c09116c0104cbf6
#
_cell.length_a   1.000
_cell.length_b   1.000
_cell.length_c   1.000
_cell.angle_alpha   90.00
_cell.angle_beta   90.00
_cell.angle_gamma   90.00
#
_symmetry.space_group_name_H-M   'P 1'
#
loop_
_entity.id
_entity.type
_entity.pdbx_description
1 polymer ?
#
loop_
_entity_poly.entity_id
_entity_poly.type
_entity_poly.pdbx_seq_one_letter_code
_entity_poly.pdbx_strand_id
1 'polypeptide(L)'
;MWDRDIDRFLTSDFVPLYNPVEEYLCDLPRWDGTDRIRALARLVPCGNPHWEELFYRWFLGMVAHWRGMDRQHGNSTSPLLVGSQGFRKSTYCRILLPPELRFGYADSLDFSSKQEAERALGRFFLINLDEFDQITMNQQGFLKHLLQKPVANLRKPYGTSVRE
;
A
#
# COMPACT_ATOMS: atom_id res chain seq x y z
N MET A 1 -20.51 -22.18 18.68
CA MET A 1 -21.39 -22.56 17.54
C MET A 1 -21.73 -21.37 16.66
N TRP A 2 -22.02 -20.22 17.24
CA TRP A 2 -22.36 -18.97 16.53
C TRP A 2 -21.22 -18.38 15.67
N ASP A 3 -19.96 -18.43 16.12
CA ASP A 3 -18.83 -17.83 15.41
C ASP A 3 -18.57 -18.46 14.03
N ARG A 4 -18.73 -19.78 13.92
CA ARG A 4 -18.55 -20.49 12.64
C ARG A 4 -19.64 -20.18 11.62
N ASP A 5 -20.86 -19.98 12.08
CA ASP A 5 -22.00 -19.70 11.20
C ASP A 5 -21.94 -18.25 10.72
N ILE A 6 -21.52 -17.33 11.59
CA ILE A 6 -21.23 -15.94 11.22
C ILE A 6 -20.08 -15.89 10.21
N ASP A 7 -18.97 -16.59 10.47
CA ASP A 7 -17.83 -16.62 9.54
C ASP A 7 -18.22 -17.22 8.18
N ARG A 8 -19.03 -18.27 8.16
CA ARG A 8 -19.58 -18.85 6.91
C ARG A 8 -20.49 -17.87 6.17
N PHE A 9 -21.35 -17.14 6.88
CA PHE A 9 -22.20 -16.14 6.25
C PHE A 9 -21.39 -14.98 5.70
N LEU A 10 -20.45 -14.42 6.47
CA LEU A 10 -19.57 -13.31 6.04
C LEU A 10 -18.64 -13.69 4.89
N THR A 11 -18.33 -14.99 4.74
CA THR A 11 -17.48 -15.48 3.64
C THR A 11 -18.26 -16.08 2.47
N SER A 12 -19.60 -16.02 2.52
CA SER A 12 -20.48 -16.53 1.46
C SER A 12 -20.67 -15.49 0.34
N ASP A 13 -21.08 -15.95 -0.84
CA ASP A 13 -21.42 -15.11 -1.99
C ASP A 13 -22.66 -14.19 -1.75
N PHE A 14 -23.36 -14.38 -0.63
CA PHE A 14 -24.49 -13.54 -0.24
C PHE A 14 -24.07 -12.17 0.31
N VAL A 15 -22.82 -12.06 0.80
CA VAL A 15 -22.28 -10.79 1.31
C VAL A 15 -21.52 -10.11 0.17
N PRO A 16 -21.95 -8.92 -0.26
CA PRO A 16 -21.25 -8.17 -1.30
C PRO A 16 -19.80 -7.90 -0.85
N LEU A 17 -18.86 -8.06 -1.80
CA LEU A 17 -17.48 -7.67 -1.55
C LEU A 17 -17.42 -6.15 -1.40
N TYR A 18 -17.01 -5.71 -0.21
CA TYR A 18 -16.81 -4.30 0.08
C TYR A 18 -15.38 -3.90 -0.30
N ASN A 19 -15.26 -2.91 -1.19
CA ASN A 19 -13.98 -2.30 -1.53
C ASN A 19 -13.97 -0.82 -1.13
N PRO A 20 -13.32 -0.47 -0.01
CA PRO A 20 -13.32 0.90 0.49
C PRO A 20 -12.63 1.89 -0.46
N VAL A 21 -11.70 1.43 -1.30
CA VAL A 21 -11.04 2.27 -2.29
C VAL A 21 -12.01 2.64 -3.41
N GLU A 22 -12.76 1.67 -3.93
CA GLU A 22 -13.75 1.93 -4.99
C GLU A 22 -14.88 2.83 -4.47
N GLU A 23 -15.36 2.60 -3.25
CA GLU A 23 -16.36 3.48 -2.63
C GLU A 23 -15.83 4.91 -2.52
N TYR A 24 -14.64 5.10 -1.94
CA TYR A 24 -14.01 6.42 -1.84
C TYR A 24 -13.86 7.10 -3.21
N LEU A 25 -13.41 6.36 -4.24
CA LEU A 25 -13.21 6.92 -5.58
C LEU A 25 -14.53 7.26 -6.28
N CYS A 26 -15.59 6.48 -6.05
CA CYS A 26 -16.92 6.75 -6.60
C CYS A 26 -17.58 7.99 -5.97
N ASP A 27 -17.28 8.26 -4.69
CA ASP A 27 -17.81 9.41 -3.96
C ASP A 27 -17.06 10.72 -4.24
N LEU A 28 -15.94 10.64 -4.97
CA LEU A 28 -15.19 11.85 -5.34
C LEU A 28 -15.99 12.73 -6.30
N PRO A 29 -15.93 14.06 -6.13
CA PRO A 29 -16.52 14.98 -7.08
C PRO A 29 -15.85 14.84 -8.45
N ARG A 30 -16.55 15.30 -9.50
CA ARG A 30 -15.98 15.33 -10.84
C ARG A 30 -14.65 16.10 -10.83
N TRP A 31 -13.64 15.55 -11.51
CA TRP A 31 -12.33 16.18 -11.62
C TRP A 31 -12.43 17.61 -12.19
N ASP A 32 -11.82 18.54 -11.48
CA ASP A 32 -11.79 19.98 -11.80
C ASP A 32 -10.60 20.40 -12.69
N GLY A 33 -9.81 19.45 -13.18
CA GLY A 33 -8.62 19.71 -14.00
C GLY A 33 -7.34 19.97 -13.18
N THR A 34 -7.42 20.01 -11.84
CA THR A 34 -6.25 20.32 -10.98
C THR A 34 -5.41 19.07 -10.75
N ASP A 35 -4.11 19.15 -11.05
CA ASP A 35 -3.13 18.08 -10.78
C ASP A 35 -2.67 18.11 -9.31
N ARG A 36 -3.43 17.42 -8.47
CA ARG A 36 -3.13 17.31 -7.02
C ARG A 36 -1.97 16.38 -6.73
N ILE A 37 -1.69 15.42 -7.61
CA ILE A 37 -0.59 14.46 -7.39
C ILE A 37 0.76 15.18 -7.51
N ARG A 38 0.94 15.98 -8.56
CA ARG A 38 2.17 16.79 -8.69
C ARG A 38 2.25 17.86 -7.61
N ALA A 39 1.12 18.40 -7.17
CA ALA A 39 1.11 19.31 -6.03
C ALA A 39 1.63 18.64 -4.74
N LEU A 40 1.24 17.38 -4.47
CA LEU A 40 1.80 16.59 -3.37
C LEU A 40 3.31 16.35 -3.54
N ALA A 41 3.76 16.04 -4.75
CA ALA A 41 5.19 15.85 -5.02
C ALA A 41 6.01 17.09 -4.68
N ARG A 42 5.50 18.29 -5.00
CA ARG A 42 6.17 19.58 -4.73
C ARG A 42 6.29 19.93 -3.25
N LEU A 43 5.55 19.27 -2.37
CA LEU A 43 5.73 19.44 -0.93
C LEU A 43 7.07 18.90 -0.42
N VAL A 44 7.73 18.04 -1.21
CA VAL A 44 9.05 17.50 -0.90
C VAL A 44 10.10 18.34 -1.63
N PRO A 45 10.93 19.12 -0.92
CA PRO A 45 12.04 19.85 -1.52
C PRO A 45 13.07 18.84 -2.03
N CYS A 46 13.13 18.65 -3.35
CA CYS A 46 13.97 17.65 -3.97
C CYS A 46 14.79 18.26 -5.11
N GLY A 47 16.09 17.99 -5.14
CA GLY A 47 16.99 18.42 -6.22
C GLY A 47 16.95 17.54 -7.49
N ASN A 48 16.18 16.46 -7.48
CA ASN A 48 16.04 15.61 -8.67
C ASN A 48 15.03 16.24 -9.66
N PRO A 49 15.44 16.62 -10.87
CA PRO A 49 14.57 17.25 -11.85
C PRO A 49 13.41 16.34 -12.32
N HIS A 50 13.54 15.04 -12.15
CA HIS A 50 12.52 14.06 -12.56
C HIS A 50 11.58 13.66 -11.40
N TRP A 51 11.76 14.23 -10.20
CA TRP A 51 11.00 13.84 -9.01
C TRP A 51 9.50 13.89 -9.21
N GLU A 52 8.95 15.00 -9.71
CA GLU A 52 7.50 15.17 -9.90
C GLU A 52 6.91 14.12 -10.83
N GLU A 53 7.59 13.82 -11.94
CA GLU A 53 7.13 12.83 -12.92
C GLU A 53 7.23 11.40 -12.38
N LEU A 54 8.33 11.07 -11.72
CA LEU A 54 8.52 9.74 -11.11
C LEU A 54 7.51 9.51 -9.98
N PHE A 55 7.28 10.51 -9.14
CA PHE A 55 6.29 10.44 -8.08
C PHE A 55 4.86 10.29 -8.65
N TYR A 56 4.53 11.05 -9.70
CA TYR A 56 3.23 10.97 -10.36
C TYR A 56 2.97 9.55 -10.88
N ARG A 57 3.91 8.96 -11.59
CA ARG A 57 3.79 7.58 -12.12
C ARG A 57 3.67 6.55 -11.01
N TRP A 58 4.51 6.67 -9.98
CA TRP A 58 4.44 5.79 -8.82
C TRP A 58 3.08 5.86 -8.13
N PHE A 59 2.56 7.07 -7.90
CA PHE A 59 1.27 7.29 -7.25
C PHE A 59 0.11 6.67 -8.05
N LEU A 60 0.10 6.86 -9.37
CA LEU A 60 -0.89 6.22 -10.24
C LEU A 60 -0.78 4.70 -10.21
N GLY A 61 0.44 4.15 -10.22
CA GLY A 61 0.68 2.71 -10.08
C GLY A 61 0.14 2.17 -8.75
N MET A 62 0.37 2.88 -7.65
CA MET A 62 -0.14 2.52 -6.33
C MET A 62 -1.68 2.44 -6.34
N VAL A 63 -2.36 3.45 -6.88
CA VAL A 63 -3.84 3.47 -6.97
C VAL A 63 -4.35 2.37 -7.91
N ALA A 64 -3.67 2.10 -9.02
CA ALA A 64 -4.01 1.02 -9.93
C ALA A 64 -3.95 -0.36 -9.23
N HIS A 65 -2.95 -0.58 -8.36
CA HIS A 65 -2.87 -1.79 -7.53
C HIS A 65 -4.04 -1.89 -6.54
N TRP A 66 -4.41 -0.82 -5.87
CA TRP A 66 -5.55 -0.82 -4.96
C TRP A 66 -6.86 -1.21 -5.65
N ARG A 67 -6.99 -0.84 -6.93
CA ARG A 67 -8.13 -1.18 -7.77
C ARG A 67 -8.03 -2.56 -8.44
N GLY A 68 -6.94 -3.28 -8.24
CA GLY A 68 -6.69 -4.56 -8.90
C GLY A 68 -6.58 -4.47 -10.43
N MET A 69 -6.24 -3.28 -10.97
CA MET A 69 -6.14 -3.04 -12.42
C MET A 69 -4.88 -3.66 -13.04
N ASP A 70 -3.81 -3.82 -12.27
CA ASP A 70 -2.58 -4.46 -12.72
C ASP A 70 -2.22 -5.64 -11.81
N ARG A 71 -2.49 -6.85 -12.30
CA ARG A 71 -2.15 -8.10 -11.63
C ARG A 71 -0.89 -8.77 -12.21
N GLN A 72 -0.33 -8.22 -13.28
CA GLN A 72 0.83 -8.80 -13.96
C GLN A 72 2.15 -8.21 -13.49
N HIS A 73 2.15 -6.93 -13.08
CA HIS A 73 3.34 -6.20 -12.71
C HIS A 73 3.25 -5.72 -11.26
N GLY A 74 4.26 -6.03 -10.46
CA GLY A 74 4.41 -5.42 -9.14
C GLY A 74 4.78 -3.93 -9.27
N ASN A 75 4.38 -3.11 -8.29
CA ASN A 75 4.90 -1.75 -8.17
C ASN A 75 6.34 -1.80 -7.65
N SER A 76 7.27 -2.19 -8.54
CA SER A 76 8.67 -2.51 -8.21
C SER A 76 9.52 -1.28 -7.83
N THR A 77 8.95 -0.08 -7.94
CA THR A 77 9.60 1.18 -7.54
C THR A 77 8.87 1.81 -6.38
N SER A 78 9.62 2.46 -5.50
CA SER A 78 9.08 3.17 -4.34
C SER A 78 9.88 4.45 -4.13
N PRO A 79 9.25 5.57 -3.73
CA PRO A 79 10.00 6.76 -3.36
C PRO A 79 10.81 6.51 -2.08
N LEU A 80 12.06 6.96 -2.09
CA LEU A 80 12.94 6.98 -0.93
C LEU A 80 13.16 8.43 -0.49
N LEU A 81 12.63 8.78 0.69
CA LEU A 81 12.77 10.12 1.25
C LEU A 81 14.00 10.18 2.18
N VAL A 82 15.06 10.82 1.72
CA VAL A 82 16.29 11.01 2.49
C VAL A 82 16.33 12.44 3.06
N GLY A 83 16.68 12.57 4.32
CA GLY A 83 16.78 13.87 4.99
C GLY A 83 16.94 13.71 6.49
N SER A 84 17.35 14.78 7.16
CA SER A 84 17.59 14.81 8.62
C SER A 84 16.32 14.45 9.41
N GLN A 85 16.51 14.04 10.65
CA GLN A 85 15.42 13.84 11.59
C GLN A 85 14.62 15.15 11.79
N GLY A 86 13.31 15.03 11.98
CA GLY A 86 12.44 16.21 12.18
C GLY A 86 11.86 16.81 10.89
N PHE A 87 12.29 16.40 9.69
CA PHE A 87 11.74 16.88 8.41
C PHE A 87 10.35 16.34 8.06
N ARG A 88 9.66 15.73 9.03
CA ARG A 88 8.26 15.25 8.89
C ARG A 88 8.03 14.26 7.74
N LYS A 89 9.06 13.46 7.39
CA LYS A 89 8.95 12.45 6.32
C LYS A 89 7.79 11.48 6.53
N SER A 90 7.68 10.91 7.73
CA SER A 90 6.59 9.95 8.06
C SER A 90 5.21 10.63 8.08
N THR A 91 5.14 11.90 8.47
CA THR A 91 3.92 12.70 8.36
C THR A 91 3.51 12.88 6.91
N TYR A 92 4.48 13.18 6.02
CA TYR A 92 4.24 13.26 4.58
C TYR A 92 3.71 11.94 4.01
N CYS A 93 4.35 10.81 4.34
CA CYS A 93 3.87 9.50 3.90
C CYS A 93 2.42 9.23 4.33
N ARG A 94 2.06 9.63 5.55
CA ARG A 94 0.70 9.44 6.07
C ARG A 94 -0.36 10.26 5.35
N ILE A 95 -0.05 11.48 4.90
CA ILE A 95 -1.01 12.33 4.17
C ILE A 95 -1.22 11.92 2.71
N LEU A 96 -0.41 10.99 2.18
CA LEU A 96 -0.63 10.42 0.84
C LEU A 96 -1.93 9.61 0.77
N LEU A 97 -2.40 9.10 1.93
CA LEU A 97 -3.72 8.50 2.04
C LEU A 97 -4.74 9.55 2.53
N PRO A 98 -5.90 9.65 1.87
CA PRO A 98 -6.99 10.46 2.37
C PRO A 98 -7.46 9.97 3.75
N PRO A 99 -8.08 10.84 4.57
CA PRO A 99 -8.52 10.47 5.92
C PRO A 99 -9.34 9.18 5.98
N GLU A 100 -10.20 8.98 5.00
CA GLU A 100 -11.13 7.85 4.88
C GLU A 100 -10.41 6.51 4.66
N LEU A 101 -9.23 6.54 4.04
CA LEU A 101 -8.43 5.35 3.75
C LEU A 101 -7.22 5.17 4.69
N ARG A 102 -7.04 6.02 5.69
CA ARG A 102 -5.89 5.96 6.62
C ARG A 102 -5.83 4.72 7.49
N PHE A 103 -6.92 4.00 7.66
CA PHE A 103 -6.89 2.69 8.32
C PHE A 103 -6.03 1.67 7.56
N GLY A 104 -5.81 1.89 6.27
CA GLY A 104 -4.92 1.09 5.43
C GLY A 104 -3.47 1.60 5.39
N TYR A 105 -3.05 2.46 6.33
CA TYR A 105 -1.67 2.91 6.47
C TYR A 105 -0.93 2.14 7.56
N ALA A 106 0.29 1.71 7.29
CA ALA A 106 1.20 1.15 8.29
C ALA A 106 2.50 1.95 8.36
N ASP A 107 2.97 2.19 9.58
CA ASP A 107 4.23 2.91 9.85
C ASP A 107 5.47 2.02 9.79
N SER A 108 5.28 0.70 9.76
CA SER A 108 6.37 -0.27 9.80
C SER A 108 5.95 -1.60 9.18
N LEU A 109 6.93 -2.40 8.84
CA LEU A 109 6.77 -3.79 8.39
C LEU A 109 7.67 -4.69 9.24
N ASP A 110 7.07 -5.72 9.84
CA ASP A 110 7.85 -6.70 10.59
C ASP A 110 8.50 -7.71 9.63
N PHE A 111 9.82 -7.66 9.55
CA PHE A 111 10.63 -8.57 8.75
C PHE A 111 11.04 -9.85 9.49
N SER A 112 10.69 -10.01 10.77
CA SER A 112 10.99 -11.23 11.53
C SER A 112 10.22 -12.45 11.02
N SER A 113 9.01 -12.21 10.48
CA SER A 113 8.16 -13.23 9.88
C SER A 113 7.82 -12.88 8.43
N LYS A 114 8.27 -13.71 7.49
CA LYS A 114 7.94 -13.59 6.08
C LYS A 114 6.43 -13.64 5.81
N GLN A 115 5.70 -14.49 6.56
CA GLN A 115 4.26 -14.63 6.41
C GLN A 115 3.52 -13.37 6.88
N GLU A 116 3.94 -12.76 7.99
CA GLU A 116 3.33 -11.52 8.47
C GLU A 116 3.62 -10.35 7.54
N ALA A 117 4.83 -10.25 6.99
CA ALA A 117 5.16 -9.25 5.99
C ALA A 117 4.33 -9.41 4.70
N GLU A 118 4.14 -10.64 4.21
CA GLU A 118 3.27 -10.91 3.06
C GLU A 118 1.79 -10.57 3.36
N ARG A 119 1.31 -10.89 4.57
CA ARG A 119 -0.06 -10.52 4.99
C ARG A 119 -0.26 -9.02 5.07
N ALA A 120 0.76 -8.28 5.49
CA ALA A 120 0.72 -6.81 5.54
C ALA A 120 0.48 -6.21 4.15
N LEU A 121 1.07 -6.78 3.08
CA LEU A 121 0.82 -6.33 1.70
C LEU A 121 -0.65 -6.50 1.28
N GLY A 122 -1.33 -7.53 1.74
CA GLY A 122 -2.75 -7.75 1.45
C GLY A 122 -3.70 -6.98 2.37
N ARG A 123 -3.17 -6.34 3.42
CA ARG A 123 -3.97 -5.63 4.43
C ARG A 123 -3.88 -4.12 4.31
N PHE A 124 -2.70 -3.59 3.96
CA PHE A 124 -2.44 -2.16 3.95
C PHE A 124 -2.33 -1.61 2.54
N PHE A 125 -2.84 -0.42 2.34
CA PHE A 125 -2.76 0.32 1.07
C PHE A 125 -1.40 0.98 0.87
N LEU A 126 -0.80 1.45 1.97
CA LEU A 126 0.51 2.08 1.98
C LEU A 126 1.27 1.68 3.24
N ILE A 127 2.47 1.15 3.04
CA ILE A 127 3.38 0.78 4.12
C ILE A 127 4.59 1.72 4.06
N ASN A 128 4.81 2.49 5.11
CA ASN A 128 6.00 3.30 5.28
C ASN A 128 7.07 2.45 5.97
N LEU A 129 8.22 2.29 5.33
CA LEU A 129 9.38 1.65 5.93
C LEU A 129 10.27 2.74 6.50
N ASP A 130 10.03 3.12 7.75
CA ASP A 130 10.90 4.07 8.46
C ASP A 130 12.23 3.39 8.83
N GLU A 131 13.28 4.18 9.04
CA GLU A 131 14.62 3.69 9.38
C GLU A 131 15.15 2.62 8.39
N PHE A 132 14.97 2.88 7.09
CA PHE A 132 15.38 1.96 6.01
C PHE A 132 16.86 1.60 6.04
N ASP A 133 17.70 2.42 6.64
CA ASP A 133 19.13 2.21 6.85
C ASP A 133 19.44 1.08 7.85
N GLN A 134 18.50 0.72 8.72
CA GLN A 134 18.64 -0.38 9.67
C GLN A 134 18.28 -1.75 9.07
N ILE A 135 17.76 -1.79 7.85
CA ILE A 135 17.39 -3.04 7.18
C ILE A 135 18.66 -3.87 6.86
N THR A 136 18.74 -5.08 7.40
CA THR A 136 19.85 -6.00 7.18
C THR A 136 19.91 -6.53 5.75
N MET A 137 21.07 -7.04 5.30
CA MET A 137 21.24 -7.61 3.96
C MET A 137 20.23 -8.73 3.64
N ASN A 138 19.92 -9.58 4.63
CA ASN A 138 18.93 -10.64 4.45
C ASN A 138 17.52 -10.09 4.26
N GLN A 139 17.16 -9.05 5.02
CA GLN A 139 15.88 -8.36 4.89
C GLN A 139 15.76 -7.60 3.57
N GLN A 140 16.87 -7.04 3.04
CA GLN A 140 16.88 -6.39 1.72
C GLN A 140 16.55 -7.37 0.59
N GLY A 141 17.08 -8.58 0.63
CA GLY A 141 16.75 -9.63 -0.33
C GLY A 141 15.27 -10.00 -0.31
N PHE A 142 14.71 -10.13 0.89
CA PHE A 142 13.29 -10.38 1.06
C PHE A 142 12.42 -9.20 0.61
N LEU A 143 12.81 -7.97 0.95
CA LEU A 143 12.10 -6.77 0.50
C LEU A 143 12.07 -6.65 -1.02
N LYS A 144 13.18 -6.91 -1.72
CA LYS A 144 13.21 -6.95 -3.20
C LYS A 144 12.20 -7.95 -3.75
N HIS A 145 12.12 -9.13 -3.14
CA HIS A 145 11.14 -10.13 -3.54
C HIS A 145 9.70 -9.64 -3.33
N LEU A 146 9.41 -8.98 -2.21
CA LEU A 146 8.09 -8.41 -1.93
C LEU A 146 7.70 -7.33 -2.95
N LEU A 147 8.61 -6.40 -3.27
CA LEU A 147 8.37 -5.30 -4.21
C LEU A 147 8.12 -5.79 -5.65
N GLN A 148 8.69 -6.93 -6.03
CA GLN A 148 8.52 -7.51 -7.37
C GLN A 148 7.28 -8.40 -7.49
N LYS A 149 6.61 -8.71 -6.39
CA LYS A 149 5.47 -9.62 -6.38
C LYS A 149 4.20 -8.90 -6.86
N PRO A 150 3.61 -9.28 -7.99
CA PRO A 150 2.39 -8.61 -8.49
C PRO A 150 1.16 -8.96 -7.62
N VAL A 151 1.13 -10.16 -7.05
CA VAL A 151 0.03 -10.66 -6.22
C VAL A 151 0.60 -11.39 -5.00
N ALA A 152 0.11 -11.09 -3.81
CA ALA A 152 0.46 -11.81 -2.60
C ALA A 152 -0.49 -13.00 -2.40
N ASN A 153 0.00 -14.23 -2.57
CA ASN A 153 -0.76 -15.44 -2.28
C ASN A 153 -0.81 -15.67 -0.77
N LEU A 154 -1.93 -15.32 -0.14
CA LEU A 154 -2.09 -15.41 1.30
C LEU A 154 -2.83 -16.68 1.71
N ARG A 155 -2.18 -17.53 2.52
CA ARG A 155 -2.89 -18.58 3.26
C ARG A 155 -3.54 -18.01 4.51
N LYS A 156 -4.83 -18.27 4.70
CA LYS A 156 -5.47 -18.02 6.00
C LYS A 156 -4.76 -18.86 7.08
N PRO A 157 -4.49 -18.33 8.28
CA PRO A 157 -4.10 -19.16 9.41
C PRO A 157 -5.15 -20.25 9.61
N TYR A 158 -4.70 -21.50 9.69
CA TYR A 158 -5.58 -22.68 9.85
C TYR A 158 -6.59 -22.93 8.71
N GLY A 159 -6.43 -22.28 7.55
CA GLY A 159 -7.28 -22.48 6.36
C GLY A 159 -6.63 -23.39 5.32
N THR A 160 -7.43 -24.17 4.60
CA THR A 160 -7.00 -25.00 3.47
C THR A 160 -7.04 -24.23 2.13
N SER A 161 -7.69 -23.06 2.08
CA SER A 161 -7.82 -22.24 0.88
C SER A 161 -6.77 -21.12 0.83
N VAL A 162 -6.19 -20.93 -0.35
CA VAL A 162 -5.34 -19.78 -0.68
C VAL A 162 -6.24 -18.70 -1.27
N ARG A 163 -6.14 -17.44 -0.79
CA ARG A 163 -6.74 -16.26 -1.47
C ARG A 163 -5.65 -15.51 -2.22
N GLU A 164 -5.95 -15.15 -3.44
CA GLU A 164 -5.18 -14.19 -4.24
C GLU A 164 -5.50 -12.76 -3.82
#